data_3079313d012382ae5afb04539b1f5079
#
_entry.id   3079313d012382ae5afb04539b1f5079
#
_cell.length_a   1.000
_cell.length_b   1.000
_cell.length_c   1.000
_cell.angle_alpha   90.00
_cell.angle_beta   90.00
_cell.angle_gamma   90.00
#
_symmetry.space_group_name_H-M   'P 1'
#
loop_
_entity.id
_entity.type
_entity.pdbx_description
1 polymer ?
#
loop_
_entity_poly.entity_id
_entity_poly.type
_entity_poly.pdbx_seq_one_letter_code
_entity_poly.pdbx_strand_id
1 'polypeptide(L)'
;MSFELPVAVYHRFEAYQGNKQSALLQEVRENLSNTYPQTTMRGDGQVVIVGFNTITVEVVPAFRYDNSGRFYMPDTNDGGRWKMVDPLAEIAYIDAADLNAFGNVRPMAQMLKTWKRHCNVPLKSYQIELLVAEFMPSYVYRHQDYFYYDWFIRDFLIWLCNKAWTNQTIPGTLELVNLGDTWLSRAQTARDRAIRACEHEHEDYTILAGEEWQKIFGDRIPIHVL
;
A
#
# COMPACT_ATOMS: atom_id res chain seq x y z
N MET A 1 -1.58 0.34 -13.55
CA MET A 1 -2.46 -0.32 -14.55
C MET A 1 -1.85 -1.67 -14.90
N SER A 2 -2.60 -2.77 -14.77
CA SER A 2 -2.14 -4.10 -15.19
C SER A 2 -2.84 -4.51 -16.49
N PHE A 3 -2.16 -5.33 -17.31
CA PHE A 3 -2.71 -5.91 -18.51
C PHE A 3 -2.22 -7.35 -18.68
N GLU A 4 -3.10 -8.19 -19.21
CA GLU A 4 -2.79 -9.60 -19.42
C GLU A 4 -2.11 -9.80 -20.78
N LEU A 5 -1.03 -10.55 -20.78
CA LEU A 5 -0.30 -10.98 -21.97
C LEU A 5 -0.65 -12.44 -22.33
N PRO A 6 -0.65 -12.79 -23.63
CA PRO A 6 -0.82 -14.18 -24.06
C PRO A 6 0.25 -15.12 -23.48
N VAL A 7 -0.16 -16.34 -23.15
CA VAL A 7 0.74 -17.39 -22.61
C VAL A 7 1.92 -17.69 -23.53
N ALA A 8 1.74 -17.56 -24.86
CA ALA A 8 2.84 -17.72 -25.81
C ALA A 8 3.99 -16.72 -25.57
N VAL A 9 3.69 -15.50 -25.08
CA VAL A 9 4.71 -14.52 -24.71
C VAL A 9 5.46 -14.98 -23.46
N TYR A 10 4.77 -15.55 -22.47
CA TYR A 10 5.42 -16.16 -21.30
C TYR A 10 6.45 -17.22 -21.71
N HIS A 11 6.05 -18.19 -22.53
CA HIS A 11 6.96 -19.25 -22.99
C HIS A 11 8.14 -18.72 -23.78
N ARG A 12 7.96 -17.67 -24.60
CA ARG A 12 9.05 -17.01 -25.31
C ARG A 12 10.10 -16.44 -24.34
N PHE A 13 9.68 -15.74 -23.27
CA PHE A 13 10.61 -15.21 -22.28
C PHE A 13 11.18 -16.29 -21.38
N GLU A 14 10.47 -17.40 -21.12
CA GLU A 14 11.03 -18.54 -20.39
C GLU A 14 12.23 -19.18 -21.11
N ALA A 15 12.27 -19.11 -22.42
CA ALA A 15 13.42 -19.56 -23.23
C ALA A 15 14.56 -18.53 -23.32
N TYR A 16 14.35 -17.30 -22.83
CA TYR A 16 15.33 -16.22 -22.88
C TYR A 16 16.51 -16.47 -21.94
N GLN A 17 17.74 -16.11 -22.39
CA GLN A 17 18.94 -16.21 -21.56
C GLN A 17 19.15 -14.92 -20.76
N GLY A 18 19.45 -15.02 -19.46
CA GLY A 18 19.63 -13.89 -18.57
C GLY A 18 18.37 -13.50 -17.79
N ASN A 19 18.24 -12.23 -17.39
CA ASN A 19 17.08 -11.74 -16.64
C ASN A 19 15.87 -11.57 -17.58
N LYS A 20 15.05 -12.61 -17.65
CA LYS A 20 13.85 -12.72 -18.51
C LYS A 20 12.84 -11.63 -18.22
N GLN A 21 12.68 -11.27 -16.95
CA GLN A 21 11.74 -10.27 -16.46
C GLN A 21 12.16 -8.87 -16.92
N SER A 22 13.46 -8.57 -16.84
CA SER A 22 14.01 -7.32 -17.38
C SER A 22 13.80 -7.22 -18.89
N ALA A 23 14.02 -8.32 -19.62
CA ALA A 23 13.81 -8.36 -21.07
C ALA A 23 12.34 -8.10 -21.44
N LEU A 24 11.39 -8.69 -20.68
CA LEU A 24 9.96 -8.41 -20.87
C LEU A 24 9.63 -6.93 -20.62
N LEU A 25 10.07 -6.36 -19.49
CA LEU A 25 9.81 -4.95 -19.18
C LEU A 25 10.44 -4.01 -20.21
N GLN A 26 11.61 -4.37 -20.74
CA GLN A 26 12.25 -3.61 -21.81
C GLN A 26 11.42 -3.64 -23.09
N GLU A 27 10.92 -4.80 -23.53
CA GLU A 27 10.05 -4.92 -24.72
C GLU A 27 8.75 -4.13 -24.53
N VAL A 28 8.13 -4.20 -23.35
CA VAL A 28 6.92 -3.41 -23.03
C VAL A 28 7.23 -1.91 -23.13
N ARG A 29 8.36 -1.47 -22.56
CA ARG A 29 8.79 -0.07 -22.64
C ARG A 29 9.00 0.38 -24.07
N GLU A 30 9.64 -0.42 -24.92
CA GLU A 30 9.89 -0.11 -26.33
C GLU A 30 8.58 0.02 -27.10
N ASN A 31 7.65 -0.90 -26.93
CA ASN A 31 6.33 -0.82 -27.55
C ASN A 31 5.55 0.42 -27.13
N LEU A 32 5.56 0.77 -25.82
CA LEU A 32 4.94 1.98 -25.32
C LEU A 32 5.62 3.25 -25.87
N SER A 33 6.96 3.26 -25.99
CA SER A 33 7.72 4.39 -26.54
C SER A 33 7.40 4.65 -28.01
N ASN A 34 7.09 3.63 -28.78
CA ASN A 34 6.63 3.78 -30.16
C ASN A 34 5.29 4.51 -30.25
N THR A 35 4.42 4.29 -29.26
CA THR A 35 3.09 4.95 -29.20
C THR A 35 3.17 6.35 -28.56
N TYR A 36 4.06 6.52 -27.59
CA TYR A 36 4.22 7.77 -26.82
C TYR A 36 5.66 8.28 -26.86
N PRO A 37 6.19 8.70 -28.05
CA PRO A 37 7.62 9.00 -28.25
C PRO A 37 8.14 10.20 -27.44
N GLN A 38 7.25 11.08 -26.97
CA GLN A 38 7.61 12.27 -26.19
C GLN A 38 7.50 12.05 -24.67
N THR A 39 7.16 10.81 -24.23
CA THR A 39 6.91 10.50 -22.82
C THR A 39 8.11 9.78 -22.21
N THR A 40 8.56 10.25 -21.05
CA THR A 40 9.64 9.58 -20.33
C THR A 40 9.17 8.25 -19.76
N MET A 41 9.98 7.20 -19.97
CA MET A 41 9.66 5.85 -19.49
C MET A 41 10.89 5.17 -18.90
N ARG A 42 10.68 4.44 -17.80
CA ARG A 42 11.72 3.60 -17.17
C ARG A 42 11.14 2.30 -16.64
N GLY A 43 11.94 1.24 -16.64
CA GLY A 43 11.65 0.03 -15.87
C GLY A 43 11.96 0.25 -14.40
N ASP A 44 11.12 -0.31 -13.51
CA ASP A 44 11.32 -0.23 -12.07
C ASP A 44 10.78 -1.53 -11.40
N GLY A 45 11.69 -2.44 -11.12
CA GLY A 45 11.39 -3.70 -10.44
C GLY A 45 10.36 -4.57 -11.16
N GLN A 46 9.10 -4.25 -11.02
CA GLN A 46 7.96 -5.05 -11.51
C GLN A 46 7.15 -4.34 -12.59
N VAL A 47 7.46 -3.09 -12.91
CA VAL A 47 6.61 -2.22 -13.72
C VAL A 47 7.41 -1.42 -14.74
N VAL A 48 6.73 -0.92 -15.77
CA VAL A 48 7.20 0.19 -16.59
C VAL A 48 6.51 1.47 -16.10
N ILE A 49 7.29 2.43 -15.62
CA ILE A 49 6.80 3.74 -15.22
C ILE A 49 6.71 4.64 -16.45
N VAL A 50 5.54 5.20 -16.71
CA VAL A 50 5.24 6.13 -17.80
C VAL A 50 4.89 7.50 -17.21
N GLY A 51 5.74 8.48 -17.41
CA GLY A 51 5.60 9.84 -16.86
C GLY A 51 4.87 10.77 -17.81
N PHE A 52 3.53 10.81 -17.76
CA PHE A 52 2.75 11.84 -18.47
C PHE A 52 2.84 13.20 -17.77
N ASN A 53 2.49 14.27 -18.46
CA ASN A 53 2.60 15.64 -17.91
C ASN A 53 1.79 15.86 -16.63
N THR A 54 0.66 15.19 -16.48
CA THR A 54 -0.26 15.38 -15.35
C THR A 54 -0.26 14.23 -14.36
N ILE A 55 0.10 13.02 -14.81
CA ILE A 55 0.07 11.80 -14.00
C ILE A 55 1.26 10.88 -14.35
N THR A 56 1.67 10.09 -13.37
CA THR A 56 2.56 8.95 -13.61
C THR A 56 1.73 7.66 -13.59
N VAL A 57 1.94 6.80 -14.60
CA VAL A 57 1.26 5.52 -14.72
C VAL A 57 2.27 4.38 -14.60
N GLU A 58 2.02 3.46 -13.69
CA GLU A 58 2.74 2.19 -13.60
C GLU A 58 2.04 1.15 -14.48
N VAL A 59 2.73 0.64 -15.47
CA VAL A 59 2.22 -0.38 -16.40
C VAL A 59 2.82 -1.72 -16.02
N VAL A 60 1.95 -2.68 -15.68
CA VAL A 60 2.33 -4.00 -15.16
C VAL A 60 1.91 -5.08 -16.16
N PRO A 61 2.83 -5.72 -16.88
CA PRO A 61 2.48 -6.90 -17.65
C PRO A 61 2.25 -8.09 -16.73
N ALA A 62 1.22 -8.88 -17.00
CA ALA A 62 0.88 -10.06 -16.21
C ALA A 62 0.49 -11.23 -17.10
N PHE A 63 0.75 -12.44 -16.63
CA PHE A 63 0.34 -13.68 -17.27
C PHE A 63 -0.64 -14.42 -16.37
N ARG A 64 -1.77 -14.81 -16.91
CA ARG A 64 -2.73 -15.63 -16.18
C ARG A 64 -2.09 -16.97 -15.79
N TYR A 65 -2.10 -17.26 -14.50
CA TYR A 65 -1.58 -18.54 -14.01
C TYR A 65 -2.62 -19.65 -14.18
N ASP A 66 -3.86 -19.39 -13.76
CA ASP A 66 -4.97 -20.31 -13.85
C ASP A 66 -6.34 -19.58 -13.86
N ASN A 67 -7.42 -20.32 -13.79
CA ASN A 67 -8.78 -19.76 -13.77
C ASN A 67 -9.21 -19.25 -12.37
N SER A 68 -8.36 -19.31 -11.35
CA SER A 68 -8.67 -18.83 -9.99
C SER A 68 -8.51 -17.31 -9.83
N GLY A 69 -7.96 -16.61 -10.83
CA GLY A 69 -7.67 -15.18 -10.75
C GLY A 69 -6.24 -14.85 -10.34
N ARG A 70 -5.36 -15.87 -10.26
CA ARG A 70 -3.93 -15.68 -10.01
C ARG A 70 -3.17 -15.35 -11.28
N PHE A 71 -2.12 -14.54 -11.11
CA PHE A 71 -1.26 -14.10 -12.20
C PHE A 71 0.21 -14.22 -11.83
N TYR A 72 1.07 -14.40 -12.84
CA TYR A 72 2.50 -14.15 -12.72
C TYR A 72 2.81 -12.74 -13.21
N MET A 73 3.57 -12.00 -12.41
CA MET A 73 4.13 -10.70 -12.76
C MET A 73 5.65 -10.78 -12.80
N PRO A 74 6.35 -9.97 -13.63
CA PRO A 74 7.79 -9.88 -13.59
C PRO A 74 8.27 -9.23 -12.30
N ASP A 75 9.35 -9.73 -11.74
CA ASP A 75 10.13 -9.09 -10.68
C ASP A 75 11.60 -9.17 -11.10
N THR A 76 12.21 -8.03 -11.41
CA THR A 76 13.58 -7.96 -11.93
C THR A 76 14.66 -7.98 -10.87
N ASN A 77 14.27 -7.90 -9.60
CA ASN A 77 15.20 -7.92 -8.47
C ASN A 77 15.85 -9.30 -8.32
N ASP A 78 17.00 -9.33 -7.68
CA ASP A 78 17.73 -10.55 -7.30
C ASP A 78 17.94 -11.55 -8.46
N GLY A 79 18.20 -11.05 -9.65
CA GLY A 79 18.43 -11.86 -10.88
C GLY A 79 17.18 -12.16 -11.68
N GLY A 80 16.02 -11.75 -11.20
CA GLY A 80 14.72 -11.90 -11.86
C GLY A 80 13.96 -13.16 -11.50
N ARG A 81 12.65 -13.00 -11.26
CA ARG A 81 11.71 -14.10 -10.99
C ARG A 81 10.30 -13.74 -11.46
N TRP A 82 9.46 -14.75 -11.65
CA TRP A 82 8.03 -14.57 -11.79
C TRP A 82 7.38 -14.57 -10.41
N LYS A 83 6.76 -13.46 -10.05
CA LYS A 83 6.06 -13.31 -8.78
C LYS A 83 4.58 -13.66 -8.98
N MET A 84 4.07 -14.60 -8.18
CA MET A 84 2.64 -14.89 -8.16
C MET A 84 1.90 -13.81 -7.37
N VAL A 85 0.75 -13.37 -7.89
CA VAL A 85 -0.17 -12.44 -7.24
C VAL A 85 -1.60 -12.94 -7.39
N ASP A 86 -2.44 -12.62 -6.42
CA ASP A 86 -3.87 -12.92 -6.42
C ASP A 86 -4.69 -11.67 -6.04
N PRO A 87 -4.88 -10.74 -6.98
CA PRO A 87 -5.57 -9.49 -6.68
C PRO A 87 -7.00 -9.67 -6.20
N LEU A 88 -7.69 -10.73 -6.64
CA LEU A 88 -9.07 -11.01 -6.21
C LEU A 88 -9.11 -11.45 -4.74
N ALA A 89 -8.19 -12.29 -4.32
CA ALA A 89 -8.09 -12.71 -2.92
C ALA A 89 -7.69 -11.54 -2.01
N GLU A 90 -6.79 -10.66 -2.46
CA GLU A 90 -6.41 -9.44 -1.72
C GLU A 90 -7.62 -8.50 -1.55
N ILE A 91 -8.38 -8.25 -2.62
CA ILE A 91 -9.61 -7.43 -2.57
C ILE A 91 -10.64 -8.09 -1.64
N ALA A 92 -10.89 -9.39 -1.80
CA ALA A 92 -11.86 -10.11 -0.97
C ALA A 92 -11.49 -10.09 0.53
N TYR A 93 -10.20 -10.16 0.86
CA TYR A 93 -9.73 -10.05 2.24
C TYR A 93 -10.03 -8.67 2.84
N ILE A 94 -9.75 -7.60 2.08
CA ILE A 94 -10.03 -6.22 2.52
C ILE A 94 -11.54 -5.98 2.62
N ASP A 95 -12.34 -6.48 1.67
CA ASP A 95 -13.79 -6.35 1.68
C ASP A 95 -14.42 -7.05 2.89
N ALA A 96 -13.96 -8.26 3.20
CA ALA A 96 -14.41 -8.99 4.37
C ALA A 96 -14.04 -8.28 5.68
N ALA A 97 -12.83 -7.73 5.77
CA ALA A 97 -12.39 -6.95 6.91
C ALA A 97 -13.20 -5.66 7.06
N ASP A 98 -13.46 -4.96 5.96
CA ASP A 98 -14.23 -3.72 5.93
C ASP A 98 -15.68 -3.95 6.37
N LEU A 99 -16.31 -5.01 5.87
CA LEU A 99 -17.65 -5.41 6.31
C LEU A 99 -17.69 -5.72 7.82
N ASN A 100 -16.69 -6.43 8.33
CA ASN A 100 -16.58 -6.80 9.75
C ASN A 100 -16.28 -5.58 10.65
N ALA A 101 -15.71 -4.53 10.08
CA ALA A 101 -15.41 -3.26 10.74
C ALA A 101 -16.39 -2.14 10.36
N PHE A 102 -17.59 -2.49 9.92
CA PHE A 102 -18.69 -1.54 9.61
C PHE A 102 -18.30 -0.44 8.63
N GLY A 103 -17.42 -0.73 7.65
CA GLY A 103 -16.96 0.20 6.62
C GLY A 103 -15.77 1.08 7.03
N ASN A 104 -15.15 0.82 8.18
CA ASN A 104 -14.08 1.67 8.72
C ASN A 104 -12.66 1.32 8.24
N VAL A 105 -12.45 0.16 7.59
CA VAL A 105 -11.12 -0.24 7.09
C VAL A 105 -10.63 0.70 5.99
N ARG A 106 -11.47 0.99 5.01
CA ARG A 106 -11.08 1.79 3.84
C ARG A 106 -10.78 3.25 4.19
N PRO A 107 -11.61 3.98 4.95
CA PRO A 107 -11.30 5.34 5.41
C PRO A 107 -10.02 5.39 6.23
N MET A 108 -9.86 4.47 7.17
CA MET A 108 -8.66 4.40 8.01
C MET A 108 -7.39 4.14 7.19
N ALA A 109 -7.44 3.22 6.23
CA ALA A 109 -6.32 2.97 5.33
C ALA A 109 -5.96 4.22 4.50
N GLN A 110 -6.94 5.02 4.06
CA GLN A 110 -6.69 6.28 3.37
C GLN A 110 -6.00 7.32 4.27
N MET A 111 -6.42 7.46 5.51
CA MET A 111 -5.78 8.34 6.50
C MET A 111 -4.31 7.91 6.72
N LEU A 112 -4.05 6.63 6.94
CA LEU A 112 -2.70 6.11 7.17
C LEU A 112 -1.80 6.20 5.92
N LYS A 113 -2.35 6.09 4.72
CA LYS A 113 -1.60 6.41 3.48
C LYS A 113 -1.28 7.90 3.37
N THR A 114 -2.11 8.78 3.91
CA THR A 114 -1.82 10.21 4.01
C THR A 114 -0.67 10.46 4.99
N TRP A 115 -0.70 9.85 6.19
CA TRP A 115 0.43 9.84 7.13
C TRP A 115 1.71 9.31 6.47
N LYS A 116 1.63 8.16 5.79
CA LYS A 116 2.78 7.60 5.05
C LYS A 116 3.41 8.62 4.12
N ARG A 117 2.59 9.31 3.32
CA ARG A 117 3.06 10.28 2.33
C ARG A 117 3.62 11.54 3.01
N HIS A 118 2.93 12.08 4.01
CA HIS A 118 3.35 13.30 4.72
C HIS A 118 4.65 13.08 5.50
N CYS A 119 4.76 11.97 6.21
CA CYS A 119 5.91 11.64 7.06
C CYS A 119 6.99 10.79 6.34
N ASN A 120 6.86 10.54 5.03
CA ASN A 120 7.80 9.71 4.24
C ASN A 120 8.04 8.32 4.87
N VAL A 121 6.98 7.64 5.32
CA VAL A 121 7.08 6.34 5.99
C VAL A 121 7.43 5.25 4.97
N PRO A 122 8.49 4.46 5.18
CA PRO A 122 8.94 3.44 4.24
C PRO A 122 8.15 2.11 4.36
N LEU A 123 6.82 2.22 4.38
CA LEU A 123 5.89 1.11 4.20
C LEU A 123 5.25 1.21 2.82
N LYS A 124 4.99 0.10 2.16
CA LYS A 124 4.24 0.10 0.91
C LYS A 124 2.75 0.34 1.18
N SER A 125 2.05 0.98 0.24
CA SER A 125 0.63 1.31 0.43
C SER A 125 -0.23 0.07 0.66
N TYR A 126 0.02 -1.02 -0.07
CA TYR A 126 -0.71 -2.28 0.14
C TYR A 126 -0.44 -2.90 1.52
N GLN A 127 0.79 -2.77 2.05
CA GLN A 127 1.10 -3.24 3.41
C GLN A 127 0.25 -2.53 4.46
N ILE A 128 0.06 -1.21 4.31
CA ILE A 128 -0.81 -0.43 5.20
C ILE A 128 -2.26 -0.92 5.11
N GLU A 129 -2.78 -1.15 3.91
CA GLU A 129 -4.14 -1.68 3.73
C GLU A 129 -4.34 -3.03 4.42
N LEU A 130 -3.40 -3.94 4.23
CA LEU A 130 -3.45 -5.26 4.87
C LEU A 130 -3.29 -5.18 6.40
N LEU A 131 -2.44 -4.28 6.91
CA LEU A 131 -2.27 -4.06 8.36
C LEU A 131 -3.55 -3.50 8.99
N VAL A 132 -4.23 -2.57 8.33
CA VAL A 132 -5.52 -2.05 8.78
C VAL A 132 -6.58 -3.15 8.74
N ALA A 133 -6.63 -3.94 7.67
CA ALA A 133 -7.54 -5.08 7.55
C ALA A 133 -7.27 -6.18 8.59
N GLU A 134 -6.05 -6.32 9.07
CA GLU A 134 -5.69 -7.21 10.19
C GLU A 134 -6.16 -6.65 11.55
N PHE A 135 -5.95 -5.34 11.77
CA PHE A 135 -6.24 -4.69 13.05
C PHE A 135 -7.73 -4.50 13.29
N MET A 136 -8.44 -3.92 12.34
CA MET A 136 -9.80 -3.40 12.54
C MET A 136 -10.84 -4.46 12.94
N PRO A 137 -10.90 -5.69 12.38
CA PRO A 137 -11.91 -6.67 12.74
C PRO A 137 -11.91 -7.08 14.22
N SER A 138 -10.76 -7.01 14.88
CA SER A 138 -10.60 -7.33 16.30
C SER A 138 -10.68 -6.10 17.21
N TYR A 139 -10.73 -4.90 16.66
CA TYR A 139 -10.73 -3.68 17.44
C TYR A 139 -12.08 -3.45 18.14
N VAL A 140 -12.03 -3.16 19.42
CA VAL A 140 -13.24 -3.10 20.27
C VAL A 140 -14.22 -2.01 19.83
N TYR A 141 -13.73 -0.88 19.32
CA TYR A 141 -14.54 0.24 18.87
C TYR A 141 -14.83 0.23 17.36
N ARG A 142 -14.54 -0.85 16.64
CA ARG A 142 -14.67 -0.95 15.18
C ARG A 142 -16.04 -0.59 14.60
N HIS A 143 -17.10 -0.60 15.43
CA HIS A 143 -18.48 -0.29 15.04
C HIS A 143 -18.84 1.20 15.20
N GLN A 144 -17.92 2.01 15.74
CA GLN A 144 -18.12 3.44 15.91
C GLN A 144 -17.94 4.17 14.57
N ASP A 145 -18.46 5.40 14.51
CA ASP A 145 -18.38 6.24 13.33
C ASP A 145 -17.13 7.15 13.30
N TYR A 146 -17.11 8.10 12.40
CA TYR A 146 -15.97 9.00 12.16
C TYR A 146 -15.56 9.85 13.36
N PHE A 147 -16.40 10.05 14.36
CA PHE A 147 -16.06 10.77 15.59
C PHE A 147 -15.00 10.04 16.44
N TYR A 148 -14.80 8.74 16.18
CA TYR A 148 -13.81 7.93 16.87
C TYR A 148 -12.55 7.67 16.04
N TYR A 149 -12.37 8.35 14.92
CA TYR A 149 -11.21 8.12 14.04
C TYR A 149 -9.89 8.56 14.67
N ASP A 150 -9.92 9.51 15.59
CA ASP A 150 -8.79 9.87 16.47
C ASP A 150 -8.32 8.65 17.27
N TRP A 151 -9.23 7.95 17.94
CA TRP A 151 -8.93 6.73 18.70
C TRP A 151 -8.49 5.59 17.77
N PHE A 152 -9.11 5.45 16.60
CA PHE A 152 -8.72 4.42 15.64
C PHE A 152 -7.27 4.60 15.20
N ILE A 153 -6.86 5.81 14.89
CA ILE A 153 -5.49 6.13 14.48
C ILE A 153 -4.51 5.95 15.63
N ARG A 154 -4.83 6.47 16.83
CA ARG A 154 -4.00 6.31 18.03
C ARG A 154 -3.72 4.85 18.32
N ASP A 155 -4.78 4.06 18.45
CA ASP A 155 -4.69 2.66 18.87
C ASP A 155 -4.06 1.76 17.81
N PHE A 156 -4.31 2.05 16.52
CA PHE A 156 -3.60 1.40 15.44
C PHE A 156 -2.09 1.70 15.48
N LEU A 157 -1.68 2.93 15.69
CA LEU A 157 -0.26 3.30 15.77
C LEU A 157 0.43 2.65 16.99
N ILE A 158 -0.29 2.51 18.11
CA ILE A 158 0.19 1.73 19.26
C ILE A 158 0.40 0.27 18.87
N TRP A 159 -0.60 -0.35 18.23
CA TRP A 159 -0.54 -1.73 17.77
C TRP A 159 0.54 -1.93 16.69
N LEU A 160 0.65 -1.01 15.74
CA LEU A 160 1.63 -1.06 14.66
C LEU A 160 3.07 -1.11 15.18
N CYS A 161 3.40 -0.34 16.22
CA CYS A 161 4.74 -0.34 16.81
C CYS A 161 5.21 -1.73 17.28
N ASN A 162 4.28 -2.65 17.55
CA ASN A 162 4.60 -4.04 17.92
C ASN A 162 4.75 -4.98 16.71
N LYS A 163 4.62 -4.46 15.48
CA LYS A 163 4.73 -5.25 14.24
C LYS A 163 6.13 -5.23 13.61
N ALA A 164 7.09 -4.52 14.22
CA ALA A 164 8.47 -4.53 13.72
C ALA A 164 9.03 -5.97 13.69
N TRP A 165 9.69 -6.31 12.59
CA TRP A 165 10.28 -7.64 12.32
C TRP A 165 9.26 -8.79 12.22
N THR A 166 7.96 -8.53 12.29
CA THR A 166 6.95 -9.57 12.04
C THR A 166 6.73 -9.76 10.53
N ASN A 167 6.14 -10.88 10.18
CA ASN A 167 5.76 -11.18 8.81
C ASN A 167 4.29 -10.84 8.59
N GLN A 168 4.01 -10.20 7.45
CA GLN A 168 2.69 -10.00 6.92
C GLN A 168 2.40 -11.07 5.87
N THR A 169 1.30 -11.78 6.01
CA THR A 169 0.84 -12.77 5.02
C THR A 169 0.06 -12.06 3.91
N ILE A 170 0.43 -12.32 2.65
CA ILE A 170 -0.30 -11.80 1.49
C ILE A 170 -1.47 -12.74 1.18
N PRO A 171 -2.71 -12.24 1.16
CA PRO A 171 -3.88 -13.05 0.84
C PRO A 171 -3.77 -13.73 -0.54
N GLY A 172 -4.31 -14.93 -0.66
CA GLY A 172 -4.33 -15.72 -1.89
C GLY A 172 -3.02 -16.45 -2.19
N THR A 173 -1.88 -15.80 -2.08
CA THR A 173 -0.57 -16.42 -2.34
C THR A 173 0.08 -17.00 -1.10
N LEU A 174 -0.32 -16.57 0.09
CA LEU A 174 0.28 -16.92 1.39
C LEU A 174 1.78 -16.56 1.50
N GLU A 175 2.27 -15.69 0.62
CA GLU A 175 3.62 -15.15 0.72
C GLU A 175 3.81 -14.41 2.05
N LEU A 176 4.91 -14.70 2.74
CA LEU A 176 5.29 -14.00 3.97
C LEU A 176 6.25 -12.86 3.63
N VAL A 177 5.82 -11.63 3.90
CA VAL A 177 6.63 -10.43 3.68
C VAL A 177 7.06 -9.88 5.03
N ASN A 178 8.36 -9.88 5.32
CA ASN A 178 8.89 -9.29 6.54
C ASN A 178 8.74 -7.77 6.50
N LEU A 179 8.17 -7.19 7.56
CA LEU A 179 7.92 -5.75 7.66
C LEU A 179 9.17 -4.93 7.98
N GLY A 180 10.23 -5.57 8.49
CA GLY A 180 11.40 -4.86 8.97
C GLY A 180 11.09 -3.87 10.10
N ASP A 181 11.97 -2.87 10.27
CA ASP A 181 11.81 -1.83 11.29
C ASP A 181 12.11 -0.41 10.78
N THR A 182 12.46 -0.23 9.52
CA THR A 182 12.86 1.07 8.95
C THR A 182 11.78 2.16 9.08
N TRP A 183 10.54 1.77 9.26
CA TRP A 183 9.37 2.62 9.47
C TRP A 183 9.07 2.88 10.96
N LEU A 184 9.64 2.10 11.89
CA LEU A 184 9.25 2.07 13.29
C LEU A 184 9.41 3.42 14.00
N SER A 185 10.52 4.13 13.79
CA SER A 185 10.75 5.43 14.43
C SER A 185 9.69 6.48 14.04
N ARG A 186 9.22 6.44 12.79
CA ARG A 186 8.13 7.30 12.31
C ARG A 186 6.78 6.91 12.89
N ALA A 187 6.52 5.61 13.05
CA ALA A 187 5.33 5.12 13.72
C ALA A 187 5.29 5.48 15.20
N GLN A 188 6.42 5.36 15.90
CA GLN A 188 6.55 5.79 17.31
C GLN A 188 6.31 7.31 17.46
N THR A 189 6.89 8.12 16.59
CA THR A 189 6.66 9.57 16.60
C THR A 189 5.19 9.90 16.35
N ALA A 190 4.55 9.25 15.38
CA ALA A 190 3.13 9.45 15.07
C ALA A 190 2.23 8.98 16.22
N ARG A 191 2.54 7.83 16.84
CA ARG A 191 1.86 7.32 18.03
C ARG A 191 1.87 8.34 19.18
N ASP A 192 3.06 8.87 19.50
CA ASP A 192 3.21 9.81 20.63
C ASP A 192 2.45 11.12 20.38
N ARG A 193 2.40 11.57 19.12
CA ARG A 193 1.58 12.72 18.69
C ARG A 193 0.08 12.42 18.78
N ALA A 194 -0.36 11.25 18.32
CA ALA A 194 -1.76 10.85 18.38
C ALA A 194 -2.25 10.71 19.84
N ILE A 195 -1.41 10.21 20.75
CA ILE A 195 -1.71 10.15 22.17
C ILE A 195 -1.93 11.57 22.72
N ARG A 196 -0.98 12.49 22.48
CA ARG A 196 -1.12 13.89 22.93
C ARG A 196 -2.31 14.59 22.31
N ALA A 197 -2.61 14.35 21.04
CA ALA A 197 -3.78 14.93 20.39
C ALA A 197 -5.07 14.51 21.09
N CYS A 198 -5.25 13.20 21.35
CA CYS A 198 -6.41 12.69 22.08
C CYS A 198 -6.48 13.22 23.54
N GLU A 199 -5.33 13.39 24.22
CA GLU A 199 -5.27 14.01 25.54
C GLU A 199 -5.74 15.48 25.50
N HIS A 200 -5.28 16.26 24.51
CA HIS A 200 -5.72 17.64 24.31
C HIS A 200 -7.20 17.75 23.96
N GLU A 201 -7.73 16.85 23.14
CA GLU A 201 -9.16 16.78 22.84
C GLU A 201 -9.98 16.51 24.11
N HIS A 202 -9.52 15.59 24.94
CA HIS A 202 -10.18 15.28 26.23
C HIS A 202 -10.21 16.47 27.20
N GLU A 203 -9.21 17.35 27.12
CA GLU A 203 -9.09 18.58 27.92
C GLU A 203 -9.67 19.83 27.24
N ASP A 204 -10.40 19.67 26.12
CA ASP A 204 -10.97 20.74 25.31
C ASP A 204 -9.92 21.70 24.68
N TYR A 205 -8.65 21.30 24.60
CA TYR A 205 -7.58 22.06 23.94
C TYR A 205 -7.55 21.77 22.43
N THR A 206 -8.63 22.07 21.73
CA THR A 206 -8.86 21.68 20.32
C THR A 206 -7.78 22.20 19.37
N ILE A 207 -7.22 23.39 19.62
CA ILE A 207 -6.12 23.95 18.79
C ILE A 207 -4.85 23.10 18.95
N LEU A 208 -4.47 22.76 20.17
CA LEU A 208 -3.28 21.94 20.43
C LEU A 208 -3.45 20.52 19.86
N ALA A 209 -4.63 19.96 19.96
CA ALA A 209 -4.96 18.70 19.30
C ALA A 209 -4.80 18.76 17.79
N GLY A 210 -5.36 19.79 17.15
CA GLY A 210 -5.23 20.04 15.74
C GLY A 210 -3.78 20.20 15.27
N GLU A 211 -2.94 20.88 16.04
CA GLU A 211 -1.50 21.01 15.78
C GLU A 211 -0.77 19.65 15.80
N GLU A 212 -1.10 18.76 16.74
CA GLU A 212 -0.51 17.41 16.78
C GLU A 212 -0.99 16.56 15.60
N TRP A 213 -2.28 16.62 15.24
CA TRP A 213 -2.81 15.95 14.05
C TRP A 213 -2.18 16.46 12.75
N GLN A 214 -1.95 17.76 12.61
CA GLN A 214 -1.25 18.32 11.44
C GLN A 214 0.17 17.80 11.28
N LYS A 215 0.89 17.56 12.38
CA LYS A 215 2.23 16.95 12.31
C LYS A 215 2.20 15.49 11.80
N ILE A 216 1.06 14.82 11.86
CA ILE A 216 0.86 13.45 11.35
C ILE A 216 0.36 13.47 9.90
N PHE A 217 -0.63 14.31 9.58
CA PHE A 217 -1.37 14.24 8.31
C PHE A 217 -1.13 15.41 7.36
N GLY A 218 -0.43 16.47 7.83
CA GLY A 218 -0.23 17.71 7.10
C GLY A 218 -1.40 18.71 7.26
N ASP A 219 -1.31 19.79 6.53
CA ASP A 219 -2.24 20.93 6.56
C ASP A 219 -3.65 20.64 6.03
N ARG A 220 -3.88 19.43 5.53
CA ARG A 220 -5.23 18.96 5.16
C ARG A 220 -6.15 18.78 6.36
N ILE A 221 -5.60 18.62 7.55
CA ILE A 221 -6.36 18.65 8.80
C ILE A 221 -6.39 20.11 9.28
N PRO A 222 -7.58 20.72 9.47
CA PRO A 222 -7.67 22.06 10.03
C PRO A 222 -7.20 22.06 11.49
N ILE A 223 -6.49 23.11 11.91
CA ILE A 223 -6.12 23.30 13.32
C ILE A 223 -7.37 23.62 14.17
N HIS A 224 -8.33 24.29 13.56
CA HIS A 224 -9.56 24.71 14.22
C HIS A 224 -10.73 24.59 13.25
N VAL A 225 -11.80 23.96 13.69
CA VAL A 225 -13.10 23.94 13.02
C VAL A 225 -14.00 24.88 13.80
N LEU A 226 -14.44 25.96 13.13
CA LEU A 226 -15.42 26.91 13.69
C LEU A 226 -16.81 26.29 13.76
#